data_fb28ee38473a4612e53f79b9946dec38
#
_entry.id   fb28ee38473a4612e53f79b9946dec38
#
_cell.length_a   1.000
_cell.length_b   1.000
_cell.length_c   1.000
_cell.angle_alpha   90.00
_cell.angle_beta   90.00
_cell.angle_gamma   90.00
#
_symmetry.space_group_name_H-M   'P 1'
#
loop_
_entity.id
_entity.type
_entity.pdbx_description
1 polymer ?
#
loop_
_entity_poly.entity_id
_entity_poly.type
_entity_poly.pdbx_seq_one_letter_code
_entity_poly.pdbx_strand_id
1 'polypeptide(L)'
;KGTILFSKDGSVGIAYKMEKDDNIVTSGALLHLNVINTLEVLPDYLTLVLNSSIVQMQAERDTNGAIIQHWKPSDIEKVVIPIIDMEQQEKIAIKIKESFSLRKKSNELLDWAKRAVEIAIEQNEGVALQWLKEKGIEE
;
A
#
# COMPACT_ATOMS: atom_id res chain seq x y z
N LYS A 1 -6.29 -7.07 -9.97
CA LYS A 1 -5.49 -7.58 -8.84
C LYS A 1 -4.06 -7.85 -9.28
N GLY A 2 -3.08 -7.47 -8.45
CA GLY A 2 -1.65 -7.64 -8.76
C GLY A 2 -1.04 -6.52 -9.59
N THR A 3 -1.81 -5.70 -10.27
CA THR A 3 -1.34 -4.50 -10.96
C THR A 3 -0.79 -3.50 -9.96
N ILE A 4 0.36 -2.92 -10.26
CA ILE A 4 0.98 -1.88 -9.44
C ILE A 4 0.64 -0.52 -10.07
N LEU A 5 -0.03 0.33 -9.30
CA LEU A 5 -0.25 1.72 -9.66
C LEU A 5 1.00 2.50 -9.25
N PHE A 6 1.58 3.24 -10.18
CA PHE A 6 2.81 3.99 -9.94
C PHE A 6 2.64 5.44 -10.36
N SER A 7 2.87 6.37 -9.44
CA SER A 7 2.66 7.78 -9.69
C SER A 7 3.83 8.40 -10.46
N LYS A 8 3.50 9.10 -11.56
CA LYS A 8 4.47 9.82 -12.39
C LYS A 8 4.29 11.34 -12.40
N ASP A 9 3.15 11.84 -11.88
CA ASP A 9 2.87 13.27 -11.78
C ASP A 9 2.42 13.64 -10.36
N GLY A 10 2.80 14.82 -9.89
CA GLY A 10 2.51 15.31 -8.54
C GLY A 10 3.43 14.69 -7.51
N SER A 11 2.92 13.83 -6.63
CA SER A 11 3.77 13.02 -5.74
C SER A 11 4.32 11.83 -6.51
N VAL A 12 5.46 12.00 -7.15
CA VAL A 12 6.07 11.00 -8.03
C VAL A 12 6.72 9.84 -7.26
N GLY A 13 6.79 8.67 -7.89
CA GLY A 13 7.53 7.51 -7.36
C GLY A 13 6.79 6.75 -6.26
N ILE A 14 5.48 6.96 -6.08
CA ILE A 14 4.68 6.18 -5.14
C ILE A 14 4.08 4.97 -5.86
N ALA A 15 4.31 3.79 -5.31
CA ALA A 15 3.79 2.53 -5.83
C ALA A 15 2.76 1.92 -4.88
N TYR A 16 1.67 1.41 -5.45
CA TYR A 16 0.63 0.68 -4.73
C TYR A 16 0.18 -0.54 -5.53
N LYS A 17 0.29 -1.74 -4.97
CA LYS A 17 -0.21 -2.96 -5.58
C LYS A 17 -1.69 -3.15 -5.25
N MET A 18 -2.51 -3.34 -6.26
CA MET A 18 -3.94 -3.64 -6.10
C MET A 18 -4.14 -5.05 -5.53
N GLU A 19 -4.74 -5.13 -4.33
CA GLU A 19 -5.00 -6.41 -3.66
C GLU A 19 -6.24 -7.13 -4.19
N LYS A 20 -7.17 -6.41 -4.79
CA LYS A 20 -8.41 -6.92 -5.39
C LYS A 20 -8.69 -6.25 -6.73
N ASP A 21 -9.60 -6.82 -7.48
CA ASP A 21 -10.10 -6.24 -8.72
C ASP A 21 -11.18 -5.22 -8.38
N ASP A 22 -10.82 -3.95 -8.41
CA ASP A 22 -11.73 -2.83 -8.21
C ASP A 22 -12.03 -2.16 -9.55
N ASN A 23 -13.27 -1.76 -9.77
CA ASN A 23 -13.66 -0.93 -10.91
C ASN A 23 -13.27 0.53 -10.63
N ILE A 24 -12.01 0.84 -10.86
CA ILE A 24 -11.47 2.19 -10.69
C ILE A 24 -11.08 2.80 -12.02
N VAL A 25 -11.24 4.11 -12.13
CA VAL A 25 -10.70 4.92 -13.22
C VAL A 25 -9.56 5.74 -12.64
N THR A 26 -8.39 5.67 -13.27
CA THR A 26 -7.22 6.45 -12.88
C THR A 26 -6.98 7.58 -13.87
N SER A 27 -6.36 8.66 -13.40
CA SER A 27 -5.89 9.73 -14.27
C SER A 27 -4.59 9.34 -14.98
N GLY A 28 -4.20 10.10 -15.99
CA GLY A 28 -2.90 9.93 -16.67
C GLY A 28 -1.66 10.17 -15.77
N ALA A 29 -1.86 10.59 -14.52
CA ALA A 29 -0.80 10.74 -13.52
C ALA A 29 -0.29 9.39 -12.97
N LEU A 30 -1.00 8.30 -13.21
CA LEU A 30 -0.65 6.96 -12.76
C LEU A 30 -0.30 6.05 -13.95
N LEU A 31 0.78 5.30 -13.80
CA LEU A 31 1.13 4.17 -14.65
C LEU A 31 0.58 2.88 -14.03
N HIS A 32 0.17 1.96 -14.88
CA HIS A 32 -0.24 0.61 -14.50
C HIS A 32 0.88 -0.36 -14.88
N LEU A 33 1.60 -0.85 -13.88
CA LEU A 33 2.71 -1.77 -14.09
C LEU A 33 2.25 -3.20 -13.77
N ASN A 34 2.60 -4.14 -14.63
CA ASN A 34 2.34 -5.55 -14.42
C ASN A 34 3.65 -6.32 -14.54
N VAL A 35 3.93 -7.18 -13.57
CA VAL A 35 5.08 -8.08 -13.64
C VAL A 35 4.80 -9.16 -14.67
N ILE A 36 5.66 -9.27 -15.68
CA ILE A 36 5.54 -10.26 -16.75
C ILE A 36 6.05 -11.63 -16.28
N ASN A 37 7.19 -11.64 -15.57
CA ASN A 37 7.82 -12.86 -15.08
C ASN A 37 7.86 -12.90 -13.55
N THR A 38 6.86 -13.52 -12.95
CA THR A 38 6.75 -13.66 -11.48
C THR A 38 7.73 -14.70 -10.90
N LEU A 39 8.43 -15.47 -11.73
CA LEU A 39 9.52 -16.37 -11.29
C LEU A 39 10.84 -15.61 -11.05
N GLU A 40 10.92 -14.37 -11.51
CA GLU A 40 12.08 -13.51 -11.34
C GLU A 40 11.82 -12.39 -10.32
N VAL A 41 10.64 -11.76 -10.41
CA VAL A 41 10.26 -10.63 -9.55
C VAL A 41 8.83 -10.78 -9.04
N LEU A 42 8.66 -10.78 -7.73
CA LEU A 42 7.32 -10.78 -7.13
C LEU A 42 6.70 -9.37 -7.13
N PRO A 43 5.41 -9.21 -7.46
CA PRO A 43 4.74 -7.90 -7.43
C PRO A 43 4.81 -7.21 -6.07
N ASP A 44 4.73 -7.95 -4.96
CA ASP A 44 4.88 -7.41 -3.61
C ASP A 44 6.27 -6.83 -3.39
N TYR A 45 7.31 -7.57 -3.79
CA TYR A 45 8.69 -7.12 -3.71
C TYR A 45 8.93 -5.89 -4.59
N LEU A 46 8.49 -5.92 -5.85
CA LEU A 46 8.63 -4.79 -6.78
C LEU A 46 7.96 -3.53 -6.22
N THR A 47 6.76 -3.67 -5.65
CA THR A 47 6.05 -2.53 -5.04
C THR A 47 6.86 -1.91 -3.91
N LEU A 48 7.48 -2.73 -3.06
CA LEU A 48 8.34 -2.24 -1.97
C LEU A 48 9.58 -1.53 -2.50
N VAL A 49 10.25 -2.13 -3.49
CA VAL A 49 11.45 -1.54 -4.10
C VAL A 49 11.14 -0.21 -4.77
N LEU A 50 10.02 -0.10 -5.49
CA LEU A 50 9.58 1.14 -6.12
C LEU A 50 9.33 2.27 -5.09
N ASN A 51 8.93 1.93 -3.86
CA ASN A 51 8.78 2.88 -2.76
C ASN A 51 10.08 3.12 -1.97
N SER A 52 11.18 2.46 -2.32
CA SER A 52 12.44 2.59 -1.60
C SER A 52 13.16 3.91 -1.88
N SER A 53 14.06 4.30 -0.99
CA SER A 53 14.93 5.46 -1.18
C SER A 53 15.75 5.39 -2.47
N ILE A 54 16.14 4.18 -2.91
CA ILE A 54 16.89 3.96 -4.15
C ILE A 54 16.12 4.48 -5.37
N VAL A 55 14.81 4.22 -5.44
CA VAL A 55 13.97 4.68 -6.54
C VAL A 55 13.57 6.14 -6.34
N GLN A 56 13.32 6.58 -5.09
CA GLN A 56 13.02 7.98 -4.79
C GLN A 56 14.18 8.92 -5.20
N MET A 57 15.42 8.55 -4.94
CA MET A 57 16.60 9.30 -5.37
C MET A 57 16.71 9.40 -6.92
N GLN A 58 16.33 8.35 -7.64
CA GLN A 58 16.27 8.40 -9.11
C GLN A 58 15.12 9.30 -9.59
N ALA A 59 13.96 9.23 -8.93
CA ALA A 59 12.84 10.12 -9.20
C ALA A 59 13.23 11.59 -8.99
N GLU A 60 13.84 11.91 -7.87
CA GLU A 60 14.33 13.27 -7.57
C GLU A 60 15.32 13.80 -8.62
N ARG A 61 16.22 12.95 -9.10
CA ARG A 61 17.17 13.30 -10.16
C ARG A 61 16.50 13.57 -11.50
N ASP A 62 15.52 12.77 -11.87
CA ASP A 62 14.97 12.71 -13.23
C ASP A 62 13.66 13.51 -13.39
N THR A 63 13.04 13.95 -12.29
CA THR A 63 11.82 14.75 -12.35
C THR A 63 12.08 16.22 -12.61
N ASN A 64 11.15 16.84 -13.30
CA ASN A 64 11.16 18.26 -13.62
C ASN A 64 9.84 18.90 -13.15
N GLY A 65 9.90 20.17 -12.78
CA GLY A 65 8.74 20.96 -12.38
C GLY A 65 8.95 21.60 -11.01
N ALA A 66 8.72 22.91 -10.95
CA ALA A 66 8.92 23.68 -9.71
C ALA A 66 7.79 23.53 -8.70
N ILE A 67 6.56 23.28 -9.17
CA ILE A 67 5.36 23.17 -8.32
C ILE A 67 4.76 21.76 -8.42
N ILE A 68 4.63 21.23 -9.65
CA ILE A 68 4.13 19.88 -9.91
C ILE A 68 5.27 19.12 -10.59
N GLN A 69 5.73 18.06 -9.93
CA GLN A 69 6.76 17.19 -10.49
C GLN A 69 6.16 16.30 -11.58
N HIS A 70 6.94 16.11 -12.65
CA HIS A 70 6.60 15.23 -13.76
C HIS A 70 7.77 14.28 -14.03
N TRP A 71 7.51 13.00 -13.95
CA TRP A 71 8.49 11.96 -14.28
C TRP A 71 8.11 11.32 -15.61
N LYS A 72 8.94 11.52 -16.61
CA LYS A 72 8.67 11.04 -17.97
C LYS A 72 8.71 9.51 -18.01
N PRO A 73 7.77 8.85 -18.68
CA PRO A 73 7.80 7.40 -18.86
C PRO A 73 9.14 6.88 -19.39
N SER A 74 9.76 7.59 -20.34
CA SER A 74 11.07 7.24 -20.91
C SER A 74 12.23 7.27 -19.90
N ASP A 75 12.07 7.96 -18.78
CA ASP A 75 13.08 7.99 -17.71
C ASP A 75 12.71 6.93 -16.64
N ILE A 76 11.43 6.71 -16.40
CA ILE A 76 10.94 5.61 -15.55
C ILE A 76 11.38 4.24 -16.09
N GLU A 77 11.39 4.05 -17.41
CA GLU A 77 11.89 2.83 -18.08
C GLU A 77 13.37 2.54 -17.81
N LYS A 78 14.14 3.56 -17.42
CA LYS A 78 15.58 3.44 -17.11
C LYS A 78 15.86 3.27 -15.62
N VAL A 79 14.84 3.23 -14.78
CA VAL A 79 14.99 3.05 -13.34
C VAL A 79 15.67 1.73 -13.04
N VAL A 80 16.76 1.81 -12.30
CA VAL A 80 17.51 0.64 -11.85
C VAL A 80 16.99 0.22 -10.50
N ILE A 81 16.60 -1.05 -10.41
CA ILE A 81 16.13 -1.68 -9.17
C ILE A 81 17.00 -2.89 -8.83
N PRO A 82 17.28 -3.16 -7.54
CA PRO A 82 17.94 -4.40 -7.14
C PRO A 82 16.97 -5.58 -7.30
N ILE A 83 17.43 -6.66 -7.91
CA ILE A 83 16.72 -7.94 -7.93
C ILE A 83 17.50 -8.91 -7.05
N ILE A 84 16.92 -9.25 -5.90
CA ILE A 84 17.47 -10.22 -4.95
C ILE A 84 16.94 -11.61 -5.26
N ASP A 85 17.52 -12.64 -4.62
CA ASP A 85 17.04 -14.01 -4.82
C ASP A 85 15.58 -14.20 -4.39
N MET A 86 14.91 -15.19 -5.00
CA MET A 86 13.48 -15.41 -4.83
C MET A 86 13.11 -15.76 -3.38
N GLU A 87 13.96 -16.49 -2.68
CA GLU A 87 13.70 -16.85 -1.26
C GLU A 87 13.58 -15.59 -0.39
N GLN A 88 14.43 -14.60 -0.62
CA GLN A 88 14.36 -13.32 0.11
C GLN A 88 13.15 -12.48 -0.32
N GLN A 89 12.81 -12.48 -1.61
CA GLN A 89 11.60 -11.81 -2.10
C GLN A 89 10.33 -12.41 -1.46
N GLU A 90 10.23 -13.73 -1.32
CA GLU A 90 9.11 -14.42 -0.67
C GLU A 90 8.99 -14.06 0.81
N LYS A 91 10.11 -14.04 1.55
CA LYS A 91 10.13 -13.60 2.95
C LYS A 91 9.62 -12.16 3.10
N ILE A 92 10.04 -11.27 2.21
CA ILE A 92 9.57 -9.87 2.18
C ILE A 92 8.07 -9.82 1.86
N ALA A 93 7.60 -10.55 0.85
CA ALA A 93 6.20 -10.58 0.46
C ALA A 93 5.29 -11.08 1.60
N ILE A 94 5.73 -12.07 2.38
CA ILE A 94 5.01 -12.54 3.58
C ILE A 94 4.89 -11.40 4.60
N LYS A 95 5.96 -10.68 4.88
CA LYS A 95 5.95 -9.55 5.84
C LYS A 95 5.07 -8.40 5.38
N ILE A 96 5.04 -8.10 4.08
CA ILE A 96 4.14 -7.10 3.52
C ILE A 96 2.68 -7.49 3.74
N LYS A 97 2.31 -8.74 3.42
CA LYS A 97 0.94 -9.25 3.62
C LYS A 97 0.53 -9.24 5.10
N GLU A 98 1.43 -9.63 5.99
CA GLU A 98 1.23 -9.56 7.44
C GLU A 98 0.96 -8.12 7.89
N SER A 99 1.77 -7.17 7.43
CA SER A 99 1.60 -5.73 7.72
C SER A 99 0.23 -5.20 7.29
N PHE A 100 -0.23 -5.52 6.07
CA PHE A 100 -1.57 -5.13 5.61
C PHE A 100 -2.69 -5.76 6.45
N SER A 101 -2.55 -7.03 6.84
CA SER A 101 -3.51 -7.71 7.70
C SER A 101 -3.60 -7.05 9.08
N LEU A 102 -2.45 -6.75 9.70
CA LEU A 102 -2.38 -6.05 10.97
C LEU A 102 -2.97 -4.64 10.90
N ARG A 103 -2.69 -3.91 9.82
CA ARG A 103 -3.27 -2.58 9.60
C ARG A 103 -4.79 -2.63 9.47
N LYS A 104 -5.31 -3.62 8.73
CA LYS A 104 -6.76 -3.82 8.63
C LYS A 104 -7.37 -4.10 10.00
N LYS A 105 -6.78 -5.01 10.77
CA LYS A 105 -7.24 -5.34 12.13
C LYS A 105 -7.18 -4.12 13.06
N SER A 106 -6.12 -3.31 12.98
CA SER A 106 -5.99 -2.08 13.74
C SER A 106 -7.12 -1.09 13.43
N ASN A 107 -7.45 -0.89 12.15
CA ASN A 107 -8.55 -0.01 11.76
C ASN A 107 -9.91 -0.54 12.27
N GLU A 108 -10.17 -1.84 12.16
CA GLU A 108 -11.38 -2.47 12.69
C GLU A 108 -11.52 -2.27 14.22
N LEU A 109 -10.42 -2.44 14.96
CA LEU A 109 -10.42 -2.20 16.41
C LEU A 109 -10.69 -0.75 16.77
N LEU A 110 -10.14 0.20 16.01
CA LEU A 110 -10.41 1.63 16.20
C LEU A 110 -11.87 1.98 15.93
N ASP A 111 -12.46 1.41 14.89
CA ASP A 111 -13.87 1.62 14.57
C ASP A 111 -14.78 1.02 15.65
N TRP A 112 -14.42 -0.15 16.18
CA TRP A 112 -15.13 -0.75 17.31
C TRP A 112 -15.01 0.09 18.58
N ALA A 113 -13.82 0.62 18.89
CA ALA A 113 -13.64 1.52 20.03
C ALA A 113 -14.50 2.78 19.91
N LYS A 114 -14.54 3.41 18.73
CA LYS A 114 -15.43 4.57 18.49
C LYS A 114 -16.91 4.19 18.70
N ARG A 115 -17.33 3.06 18.14
CA ARG A 115 -18.72 2.61 18.26
C ARG A 115 -19.08 2.27 19.71
N ALA A 116 -18.18 1.68 20.47
CA ALA A 116 -18.41 1.41 21.89
C ALA A 116 -18.63 2.70 22.70
N VAL A 117 -17.85 3.76 22.41
CA VAL A 117 -18.06 5.07 23.05
C VAL A 117 -19.45 5.64 22.70
N GLU A 118 -19.84 5.57 21.43
CA GLU A 118 -21.20 6.00 21.02
C GLU A 118 -22.29 5.24 21.76
N ILE A 119 -22.18 3.90 21.86
CA ILE A 119 -23.16 3.07 22.61
C ILE A 119 -23.19 3.45 24.11
N ALA A 120 -22.03 3.71 24.71
CA ALA A 120 -21.96 4.12 26.11
C ALA A 120 -22.68 5.46 26.36
N ILE A 121 -22.56 6.39 25.41
CA ILE A 121 -23.25 7.70 25.46
C ILE A 121 -24.76 7.55 25.21
N GLU A 122 -25.15 6.78 24.20
CA GLU A 122 -26.55 6.61 23.79
C GLU A 122 -27.36 5.75 24.79
N GLN A 123 -26.71 4.80 25.44
CA GLN A 123 -27.35 3.81 26.32
C GLN A 123 -26.71 3.79 27.70
N ASN A 124 -25.63 3.02 27.87
CA ASN A 124 -24.79 2.99 29.07
C ASN A 124 -23.51 2.17 28.84
N GLU A 125 -22.59 2.25 29.78
CA GLU A 125 -21.29 1.57 29.77
C GLU A 125 -21.43 0.04 29.72
N GLY A 126 -22.38 -0.54 30.45
CA GLY A 126 -22.58 -1.98 30.51
C GLY A 126 -22.96 -2.58 29.15
N VAL A 127 -23.81 -1.90 28.37
CA VAL A 127 -24.18 -2.31 27.01
C VAL A 127 -22.98 -2.19 26.07
N ALA A 128 -22.19 -1.14 26.20
CA ALA A 128 -20.98 -0.95 25.38
C ALA A 128 -19.95 -2.05 25.62
N LEU A 129 -19.69 -2.41 26.88
CA LEU A 129 -18.77 -3.48 27.26
C LEU A 129 -19.24 -4.85 26.77
N GLN A 130 -20.55 -5.14 26.89
CA GLN A 130 -21.12 -6.37 26.35
C GLN A 130 -20.94 -6.45 24.84
N TRP A 131 -21.20 -5.36 24.12
CA TRP A 131 -21.01 -5.29 22.66
C TRP A 131 -19.55 -5.54 22.28
N LEU A 132 -18.56 -5.02 23.03
CA LEU A 132 -17.14 -5.28 22.78
C LEU A 132 -16.79 -6.75 23.00
N LYS A 133 -17.33 -7.40 24.05
CA LYS A 133 -17.14 -8.84 24.30
C LYS A 133 -17.67 -9.69 23.16
N GLU A 134 -18.81 -9.33 22.57
CA GLU A 134 -19.36 -10.01 21.38
C GLU A 134 -18.45 -9.89 20.14
N LYS A 135 -17.60 -8.85 20.08
CA LYS A 135 -16.55 -8.68 19.05
C LYS A 135 -15.25 -9.42 19.35
N GLY A 136 -15.19 -10.13 20.49
CA GLY A 136 -14.00 -10.86 20.92
C GLY A 136 -12.91 -9.99 21.55
N ILE A 137 -13.31 -8.84 22.08
CA ILE A 137 -12.43 -7.98 22.89
C ILE A 137 -12.76 -8.29 24.36
N GLU A 138 -11.89 -9.05 25.01
CA GLU A 138 -11.94 -9.30 26.45
C GLU A 138 -11.06 -8.26 27.16
N GLU A 139 -11.41 -7.97 28.43
CA GLU A 139 -10.63 -7.08 29.30
C GLU A 139 -9.23 -7.62 29.59
#